data_7558d31fa7bd1b4c9b3902b3d7595040
#
_entry.id   7558d31fa7bd1b4c9b3902b3d7595040
#
_cell.length_a   1.000
_cell.length_b   1.000
_cell.length_c   1.000
_cell.angle_alpha   90.00
_cell.angle_beta   90.00
_cell.angle_gamma   90.00
#
_symmetry.space_group_name_H-M   'P 1'
#
loop_
_entity.id
_entity.type
_entity.pdbx_description
1 polymer ?
#
loop_
_entity_poly.entity_id
_entity_poly.type
_entity_poly.pdbx_seq_one_letter_code
_entity_poly.pdbx_strand_id
1 'polypeptide(L)'
;ILSFIVLRYALRINKGEEEAQAKRGFGHLEAMTLNTFSVKITNKMIFGDTVKEVRHILNRDFMISQIHRSEGTSTKEMVNGQTILNEGDIVYVVAHPSVQEPLIALLGEKVEMAWEEFGNELITRRILITKPGINGKSISQMQIRSNLGTNITRVNRAGVDLIATPDLKLQLGDRVTVVGTELAI
;
A
#
# COMPACT_ATOMS: atom_id res chain seq x y z
N ILE A 1 -19.26 -11.47 39.87
CA ILE A 1 -19.83 -12.54 39.00
C ILE A 1 -21.33 -12.27 38.73
N LEU A 2 -22.12 -11.91 39.75
CA LEU A 2 -23.56 -11.59 39.58
C LEU A 2 -23.82 -10.41 38.64
N SER A 3 -23.00 -9.36 38.69
CA SER A 3 -23.11 -8.17 37.85
C SER A 3 -22.96 -8.47 36.35
N PHE A 4 -22.11 -9.45 36.01
CA PHE A 4 -21.89 -9.86 34.61
C PHE A 4 -23.09 -10.63 34.02
N ILE A 5 -23.77 -11.42 34.86
CA ILE A 5 -24.95 -12.20 34.47
C ILE A 5 -26.15 -11.27 34.21
N VAL A 6 -26.34 -10.26 35.06
CA VAL A 6 -27.41 -9.26 34.91
C VAL A 6 -27.21 -8.40 33.65
N LEU A 7 -25.96 -7.98 33.37
CA LEU A 7 -25.63 -7.21 32.15
C LEU A 7 -25.92 -8.02 30.88
N ARG A 8 -25.60 -9.32 30.90
CA ARG A 8 -25.83 -10.23 29.78
C ARG A 8 -27.33 -10.45 29.51
N TYR A 9 -28.14 -10.50 30.56
CA TYR A 9 -29.59 -10.66 30.43
C TYR A 9 -30.28 -9.38 29.98
N ALA A 10 -29.80 -8.23 30.47
CA ALA A 10 -30.34 -6.90 30.11
C ALA A 10 -30.02 -6.52 28.65
N LEU A 11 -28.87 -6.92 28.12
CA LEU A 11 -28.44 -6.62 26.75
C LEU A 11 -28.89 -7.65 25.69
N ARG A 12 -29.58 -8.73 26.09
CA ARG A 12 -30.00 -9.82 25.18
C ARG A 12 -28.90 -10.32 24.27
N ILE A 13 -27.69 -10.46 24.79
CA ILE A 13 -26.53 -10.87 24.00
C ILE A 13 -26.69 -12.32 23.56
N ASN A 14 -26.89 -12.54 22.27
CA ASN A 14 -27.01 -13.87 21.66
C ASN A 14 -25.63 -14.29 21.09
N LYS A 15 -24.98 -15.24 21.75
CA LYS A 15 -23.64 -15.72 21.33
C LYS A 15 -23.58 -16.17 19.87
N GLY A 16 -24.63 -16.75 19.33
CA GLY A 16 -24.69 -17.21 17.96
C GLY A 16 -24.69 -16.06 16.94
N GLU A 17 -25.32 -14.95 17.28
CA GLU A 17 -25.33 -13.75 16.43
C GLU A 17 -24.00 -12.99 16.50
N GLU A 18 -23.37 -12.94 17.69
CA GLU A 18 -22.05 -12.33 17.84
C GLU A 18 -20.96 -13.12 17.10
N GLU A 19 -20.97 -14.46 17.17
CA GLU A 19 -20.03 -15.29 16.40
C GLU A 19 -20.27 -15.16 14.88
N ALA A 20 -21.53 -15.04 14.43
CA ALA A 20 -21.85 -14.82 13.03
C ALA A 20 -21.47 -13.41 12.57
N GLN A 21 -21.64 -12.38 13.42
CA GLN A 21 -21.18 -11.03 13.15
C GLN A 21 -19.65 -10.93 13.16
N ALA A 22 -18.98 -11.59 14.10
CA ALA A 22 -17.53 -11.67 14.15
C ALA A 22 -16.98 -12.32 12.86
N LYS A 23 -17.54 -13.46 12.44
CA LYS A 23 -17.14 -14.13 11.19
C LYS A 23 -17.38 -13.25 9.95
N ARG A 24 -18.50 -12.50 9.89
CA ARG A 24 -18.75 -11.52 8.83
C ARG A 24 -17.77 -10.34 8.89
N GLY A 25 -17.43 -9.89 10.09
CA GLY A 25 -16.43 -8.86 10.33
C GLY A 25 -15.04 -9.28 9.89
N PHE A 26 -14.63 -10.53 10.17
CA PHE A 26 -13.35 -11.08 9.72
C PHE A 26 -13.30 -11.23 8.19
N GLY A 27 -14.36 -11.70 7.54
CA GLY A 27 -14.44 -11.75 6.08
C GLY A 27 -14.40 -10.36 5.42
N HIS A 28 -14.93 -9.35 6.09
CA HIS A 28 -14.84 -7.97 5.62
C HIS A 28 -13.45 -7.35 5.86
N LEU A 29 -12.74 -7.76 6.93
CA LEU A 29 -11.36 -7.37 7.20
C LEU A 29 -10.37 -7.99 6.21
N GLU A 30 -10.59 -9.23 5.77
CA GLU A 30 -9.80 -9.83 4.68
C GLU A 30 -9.99 -9.08 3.35
N ALA A 31 -11.20 -8.60 3.07
CA ALA A 31 -11.48 -7.74 1.91
C ALA A 31 -10.87 -6.33 2.02
N MET A 32 -10.40 -5.91 3.19
CA MET A 32 -9.77 -4.61 3.46
C MET A 32 -8.24 -4.67 3.50
N THR A 33 -7.63 -5.84 3.29
CA THR A 33 -6.18 -5.98 3.20
C THR A 33 -5.68 -5.64 1.80
N LEU A 34 -4.54 -4.97 1.71
CA LEU A 34 -3.86 -4.71 0.45
C LEU A 34 -2.89 -5.85 0.12
N ASN A 35 -2.94 -6.32 -1.12
CA ASN A 35 -1.99 -7.27 -1.66
C ASN A 35 -0.72 -6.56 -2.13
N THR A 36 0.39 -7.27 -2.04
CA THR A 36 1.66 -6.88 -2.66
C THR A 36 2.07 -7.95 -3.66
N PHE A 37 2.50 -7.53 -4.83
CA PHE A 37 2.93 -8.43 -5.89
C PHE A 37 3.88 -7.72 -6.85
N SER A 38 4.63 -8.49 -7.62
CA SER A 38 5.57 -7.98 -8.62
C SER A 38 5.04 -8.23 -10.01
N VAL A 39 5.24 -7.25 -10.90
CA VAL A 39 4.84 -7.34 -12.30
C VAL A 39 6.02 -6.92 -13.17
N LYS A 40 6.35 -7.75 -14.15
CA LYS A 40 7.27 -7.40 -15.23
C LYS A 40 6.51 -6.64 -16.32
N ILE A 41 7.02 -5.50 -16.73
CA ILE A 41 6.42 -4.67 -17.77
C ILE A 41 6.67 -5.34 -19.13
N THR A 42 5.61 -5.87 -19.72
CA THR A 42 5.66 -6.55 -21.04
C THR A 42 4.62 -6.02 -22.03
N ASN A 43 3.67 -5.21 -21.56
CA ASN A 43 2.65 -4.63 -22.41
C ASN A 43 3.20 -3.42 -23.18
N LYS A 44 3.33 -3.56 -24.50
CA LYS A 44 3.86 -2.51 -25.39
C LYS A 44 3.05 -1.20 -25.37
N MET A 45 1.77 -1.25 -24.97
CA MET A 45 0.90 -0.07 -24.96
C MET A 45 1.30 0.96 -23.90
N ILE A 46 2.04 0.55 -22.88
CA ILE A 46 2.45 1.43 -21.77
C ILE A 46 3.96 1.71 -21.74
N PHE A 47 4.71 1.26 -22.75
CA PHE A 47 6.13 1.55 -22.82
C PHE A 47 6.35 3.05 -23.02
N GLY A 48 7.17 3.65 -22.17
CA GLY A 48 7.43 5.08 -22.16
C GLY A 48 6.40 5.91 -21.39
N ASP A 49 5.27 5.32 -20.97
CA ASP A 49 4.30 6.01 -20.15
C ASP A 49 4.81 6.19 -18.71
N THR A 50 4.34 7.25 -18.07
CA THR A 50 4.58 7.49 -16.65
C THR A 50 3.59 6.70 -15.79
N VAL A 51 3.98 6.42 -14.55
CA VAL A 51 3.09 5.79 -13.55
C VAL A 51 1.78 6.58 -13.38
N LYS A 52 1.83 7.91 -13.52
CA LYS A 52 0.65 8.78 -13.46
C LYS A 52 -0.31 8.51 -14.63
N GLU A 53 0.20 8.35 -15.85
CA GLU A 53 -0.60 8.04 -17.04
C GLU A 53 -1.24 6.65 -16.91
N VAL A 54 -0.48 5.64 -16.52
CA VAL A 54 -1.00 4.29 -16.27
C VAL A 54 -2.12 4.30 -15.22
N ARG A 55 -1.98 5.11 -14.16
CA ARG A 55 -3.04 5.28 -13.15
C ARG A 55 -4.32 5.86 -13.75
N HIS A 56 -4.21 6.81 -14.67
CA HIS A 56 -5.37 7.38 -15.37
C HIS A 56 -6.06 6.34 -16.27
N ILE A 57 -5.30 5.48 -16.94
CA ILE A 57 -5.86 4.43 -17.81
C ILE A 57 -6.72 3.46 -16.99
N LEU A 58 -6.20 2.99 -15.85
CA LEU A 58 -6.91 2.02 -15.02
C LEU A 58 -8.06 2.64 -14.21
N ASN A 59 -7.97 3.95 -13.91
CA ASN A 59 -8.92 4.68 -13.05
C ASN A 59 -9.21 3.96 -11.72
N ARG A 60 -8.19 3.40 -11.12
CA ARG A 60 -8.23 2.68 -9.84
C ARG A 60 -7.00 3.05 -9.00
N ASP A 61 -7.16 2.96 -7.68
CA ASP A 61 -6.06 3.22 -6.77
C ASP A 61 -5.12 2.03 -6.66
N PHE A 62 -3.85 2.28 -6.89
CA PHE A 62 -2.72 1.39 -6.64
C PHE A 62 -1.47 2.21 -6.35
N MET A 63 -0.47 1.58 -5.79
CA MET A 63 0.83 2.18 -5.52
C MET A 63 1.93 1.31 -6.11
N ILE A 64 2.78 1.89 -6.95
CA ILE A 64 4.06 1.29 -7.31
C ILE A 64 5.08 1.90 -6.34
N SER A 65 5.68 1.06 -5.50
CA SER A 65 6.60 1.52 -4.45
C SER A 65 8.05 1.53 -4.91
N GLN A 66 8.42 0.52 -5.67
CA GLN A 66 9.79 0.28 -6.14
C GLN A 66 9.77 -0.21 -7.58
N ILE A 67 10.85 0.03 -8.30
CA ILE A 67 11.11 -0.48 -9.63
C ILE A 67 12.52 -1.04 -9.68
N HIS A 68 12.68 -2.19 -10.33
CA HIS A 68 13.95 -2.76 -10.71
C HIS A 68 14.09 -2.64 -12.22
N ARG A 69 15.12 -1.95 -12.67
CA ARG A 69 15.36 -1.69 -14.09
C ARG A 69 15.89 -2.93 -14.80
N SER A 70 15.38 -3.17 -16.00
CA SER A 70 15.88 -4.25 -16.88
C SER A 70 17.28 -3.94 -17.42
N GLU A 71 17.55 -2.65 -17.69
CA GLU A 71 18.82 -2.18 -18.22
C GLU A 71 19.61 -1.42 -17.15
N GLY A 72 20.89 -1.78 -16.95
CA GLY A 72 21.81 -1.07 -16.07
C GLY A 72 22.17 -1.81 -14.78
N THR A 73 22.62 -1.06 -13.80
CA THR A 73 22.98 -1.58 -12.47
C THR A 73 21.71 -2.13 -11.79
N SER A 74 21.80 -3.37 -11.27
CA SER A 74 20.68 -4.08 -10.60
C SER A 74 20.22 -3.38 -9.30
N THR A 75 19.87 -2.11 -9.36
CA THR A 75 19.47 -1.30 -8.21
C THR A 75 17.95 -1.10 -8.18
N LYS A 76 17.40 -1.15 -6.98
CA LYS A 76 16.01 -0.76 -6.74
C LYS A 76 15.92 0.76 -6.69
N GLU A 77 14.94 1.31 -7.39
CA GLU A 77 14.64 2.72 -7.34
C GLU A 77 13.26 2.95 -6.73
N MET A 78 13.12 4.06 -5.99
CA MET A 78 11.80 4.51 -5.54
C MET A 78 11.02 5.12 -6.70
N VAL A 79 9.74 4.76 -6.80
CA VAL A 79 8.85 5.17 -7.87
C VAL A 79 8.03 6.40 -7.48
N ASN A 80 7.85 7.33 -8.42
CA ASN A 80 6.90 8.45 -8.31
C ASN A 80 5.95 8.48 -9.51
N GLY A 81 5.04 9.44 -9.51
CA GLY A 81 4.08 9.61 -10.61
C GLY A 81 4.72 9.92 -11.97
N GLN A 82 5.95 10.47 -12.00
CA GLN A 82 6.69 10.82 -13.23
C GLN A 82 7.67 9.73 -13.65
N THR A 83 7.78 8.64 -12.89
CA THR A 83 8.65 7.51 -13.24
C THR A 83 8.13 6.86 -14.52
N ILE A 84 8.99 6.78 -15.53
CA ILE A 84 8.70 6.16 -16.83
C ILE A 84 8.86 4.65 -16.68
N LEU A 85 7.94 3.90 -17.28
CA LEU A 85 7.94 2.44 -17.33
C LEU A 85 8.50 1.97 -18.67
N ASN A 86 9.54 1.13 -18.63
CA ASN A 86 10.18 0.59 -19.82
C ASN A 86 9.93 -0.91 -19.93
N GLU A 87 10.15 -1.45 -21.11
CA GLU A 87 10.11 -2.89 -21.36
C GLU A 87 11.05 -3.65 -20.41
N GLY A 88 10.56 -4.72 -19.81
CA GLY A 88 11.34 -5.58 -18.94
C GLY A 88 11.55 -5.07 -17.52
N ASP A 89 11.20 -3.83 -17.20
CA ASP A 89 11.21 -3.33 -15.82
C ASP A 89 10.34 -4.22 -14.92
N ILE A 90 10.76 -4.46 -13.68
CA ILE A 90 9.95 -5.16 -12.69
C ILE A 90 9.51 -4.16 -11.62
N VAL A 91 8.21 -4.06 -11.41
CA VAL A 91 7.61 -3.13 -10.45
C VAL A 91 7.02 -3.86 -9.25
N TYR A 92 7.22 -3.30 -8.04
CA TYR A 92 6.58 -3.77 -6.82
C TYR A 92 5.33 -2.98 -6.52
N VAL A 93 4.20 -3.66 -6.55
CA VAL A 93 2.88 -3.06 -6.52
C VAL A 93 2.17 -3.34 -5.20
N VAL A 94 1.45 -2.35 -4.70
CA VAL A 94 0.51 -2.44 -3.58
C VAL A 94 -0.87 -2.06 -4.11
N ALA A 95 -1.84 -2.96 -4.03
CA ALA A 95 -3.18 -2.73 -4.53
C ALA A 95 -4.24 -3.53 -3.76
N HIS A 96 -5.49 -3.11 -3.88
CA HIS A 96 -6.62 -3.91 -3.40
C HIS A 96 -6.74 -5.21 -4.23
N PRO A 97 -7.14 -6.35 -3.64
CA PRO A 97 -7.28 -7.61 -4.37
C PRO A 97 -8.09 -7.51 -5.67
N SER A 98 -9.15 -6.72 -5.68
CA SER A 98 -10.00 -6.52 -6.88
C SER A 98 -9.32 -5.78 -8.03
N VAL A 99 -8.19 -5.14 -7.79
CA VAL A 99 -7.43 -4.37 -8.79
C VAL A 99 -6.25 -5.19 -9.33
N GLN A 100 -5.89 -6.28 -8.67
CA GLN A 100 -4.70 -7.06 -9.00
C GLN A 100 -4.73 -7.59 -10.43
N GLU A 101 -5.77 -8.33 -10.81
CA GLU A 101 -5.87 -8.93 -12.15
C GLU A 101 -5.95 -7.88 -13.28
N PRO A 102 -6.81 -6.83 -13.18
CA PRO A 102 -6.81 -5.75 -14.17
C PRO A 102 -5.45 -5.05 -14.29
N LEU A 103 -4.73 -4.88 -13.19
CA LEU A 103 -3.44 -4.22 -13.20
C LEU A 103 -2.35 -5.09 -13.81
N ILE A 104 -2.34 -6.40 -13.54
CA ILE A 104 -1.44 -7.34 -14.21
C ILE A 104 -1.71 -7.34 -15.71
N ALA A 105 -2.98 -7.42 -16.14
CA ALA A 105 -3.34 -7.39 -17.55
C ALA A 105 -2.88 -6.09 -18.25
N LEU A 106 -2.90 -4.96 -17.55
CA LEU A 106 -2.44 -3.67 -18.09
C LEU A 106 -0.91 -3.57 -18.12
N LEU A 107 -0.21 -4.00 -17.06
CA LEU A 107 1.24 -3.84 -16.92
C LEU A 107 2.01 -4.93 -17.68
N GLY A 108 1.56 -6.19 -17.59
CA GLY A 108 2.25 -7.31 -18.23
C GLY A 108 2.15 -8.62 -17.47
N GLU A 109 3.25 -9.18 -17.03
CA GLU A 109 3.34 -10.52 -16.47
C GLU A 109 3.64 -10.49 -14.97
N LYS A 110 2.85 -11.23 -14.16
CA LYS A 110 3.14 -11.43 -12.75
C LYS A 110 4.41 -12.27 -12.58
N VAL A 111 5.33 -11.80 -11.77
CA VAL A 111 6.59 -12.48 -11.48
C VAL A 111 6.80 -12.61 -9.97
N GLU A 112 7.48 -13.67 -9.57
CA GLU A 112 7.98 -13.80 -8.20
C GLU A 112 9.40 -13.24 -8.16
N MET A 113 9.62 -12.28 -7.25
CA MET A 113 10.90 -11.62 -7.10
C MET A 113 11.21 -11.46 -5.61
N ALA A 114 12.36 -11.96 -5.19
CA ALA A 114 12.88 -11.79 -3.84
C ALA A 114 13.50 -10.40 -3.70
N TRP A 115 12.66 -9.40 -3.41
CA TRP A 115 13.09 -7.99 -3.34
C TRP A 115 14.19 -7.74 -2.30
N GLU A 116 14.31 -8.58 -1.29
CA GLU A 116 15.34 -8.52 -0.24
C GLU A 116 16.74 -8.81 -0.78
N GLU A 117 16.85 -9.59 -1.86
CA GLU A 117 18.12 -10.00 -2.44
C GLU A 117 18.74 -8.92 -3.34
N PHE A 118 17.94 -7.98 -3.83
CA PHE A 118 18.40 -6.90 -4.71
C PHE A 118 18.79 -5.64 -3.94
N GLY A 119 20.02 -5.57 -3.44
CA GLY A 119 20.62 -4.39 -2.82
C GLY A 119 19.89 -3.87 -1.56
N ASN A 120 20.62 -3.55 -0.53
CA ASN A 120 20.09 -3.14 0.78
C ASN A 120 19.84 -1.63 0.91
N GLU A 121 19.81 -0.87 -0.18
CA GLU A 121 19.68 0.59 -0.10
C GLU A 121 18.30 1.05 0.34
N LEU A 122 17.23 0.30 -0.03
CA LEU A 122 15.86 0.63 0.36
C LEU A 122 15.34 -0.32 1.42
N ILE A 123 15.03 0.24 2.57
CA ILE A 123 14.41 -0.49 3.68
C ILE A 123 12.95 -0.07 3.85
N THR A 124 12.19 -0.93 4.51
CA THR A 124 10.79 -0.67 4.86
C THR A 124 10.64 -0.56 6.37
N ARG A 125 9.95 0.47 6.84
CA ARG A 125 9.63 0.68 8.26
C ARG A 125 8.16 1.01 8.45
N ARG A 126 7.63 0.63 9.61
CA ARG A 126 6.30 1.02 10.07
C ARG A 126 6.45 2.11 11.11
N ILE A 127 5.79 3.25 10.89
CA ILE A 127 5.88 4.43 11.74
C ILE A 127 4.48 4.80 12.23
N LEU A 128 4.35 5.05 13.53
CA LEU A 128 3.10 5.53 14.13
C LEU A 128 3.04 7.06 14.05
N ILE A 129 1.95 7.60 13.55
CA ILE A 129 1.73 9.06 13.50
C ILE A 129 1.29 9.55 14.87
N THR A 130 2.20 10.21 15.57
CA THR A 130 1.98 10.79 16.93
C THR A 130 2.03 12.31 16.94
N LYS A 131 2.54 12.96 15.89
CA LYS A 131 2.79 14.39 15.82
C LYS A 131 1.50 15.14 15.44
N PRO A 132 0.94 16.02 16.34
CA PRO A 132 -0.31 16.73 16.05
C PRO A 132 -0.28 17.56 14.77
N GLY A 133 0.88 18.13 14.41
CA GLY A 133 1.06 18.93 13.20
C GLY A 133 0.92 18.15 11.87
N ILE A 134 0.86 16.82 11.91
CA ILE A 134 0.62 15.97 10.75
C ILE A 134 -0.89 15.69 10.55
N ASN A 135 -1.65 15.78 11.63
CA ASN A 135 -3.08 15.44 11.59
C ASN A 135 -3.84 16.27 10.55
N GLY A 136 -4.53 15.61 9.65
CA GLY A 136 -5.32 16.23 8.58
C GLY A 136 -4.53 16.69 7.35
N LYS A 137 -3.18 16.61 7.35
CA LYS A 137 -2.38 16.93 6.17
C LYS A 137 -2.40 15.76 5.18
N SER A 138 -2.50 16.08 3.88
CA SER A 138 -2.35 15.07 2.84
C SER A 138 -0.88 14.65 2.67
N ILE A 139 -0.67 13.45 2.14
CA ILE A 139 0.67 12.93 1.85
C ILE A 139 1.42 13.87 0.91
N SER A 140 0.74 14.42 -0.11
CA SER A 140 1.33 15.39 -1.05
C SER A 140 1.75 16.70 -0.37
N GLN A 141 0.94 17.22 0.56
CA GLN A 141 1.27 18.45 1.30
C GLN A 141 2.51 18.31 2.19
N MET A 142 2.82 17.10 2.65
CA MET A 142 3.99 16.88 3.48
C MET A 142 5.29 16.80 2.69
N GLN A 143 5.23 16.63 1.37
CA GLN A 143 6.40 16.55 0.50
C GLN A 143 7.48 15.57 1.03
N ILE A 144 7.04 14.46 1.64
CA ILE A 144 7.92 13.50 2.34
C ILE A 144 9.04 13.01 1.41
N ARG A 145 8.71 12.77 0.15
CA ARG A 145 9.68 12.28 -0.82
C ARG A 145 10.77 13.30 -1.12
N SER A 146 10.40 14.55 -1.42
CA SER A 146 11.36 15.61 -1.75
C SER A 146 12.18 16.04 -0.54
N ASN A 147 11.59 16.00 0.67
CA ASN A 147 12.25 16.48 1.87
C ASN A 147 13.06 15.39 2.59
N LEU A 148 12.60 14.13 2.53
CA LEU A 148 13.17 13.03 3.30
C LEU A 148 13.65 11.87 2.42
N GLY A 149 13.45 11.91 1.09
CA GLY A 149 13.83 10.80 0.21
C GLY A 149 13.09 9.49 0.53
N THR A 150 11.88 9.55 1.07
CA THR A 150 11.08 8.38 1.46
C THR A 150 9.71 8.39 0.81
N ASN A 151 9.11 7.21 0.66
CA ASN A 151 7.74 7.05 0.18
C ASN A 151 6.86 6.38 1.23
N ILE A 152 5.63 6.88 1.42
CA ILE A 152 4.59 6.13 2.13
C ILE A 152 3.89 5.24 1.11
N THR A 153 3.81 3.94 1.40
CA THR A 153 3.21 2.95 0.50
C THR A 153 1.86 2.45 0.98
N ARG A 154 1.64 2.48 2.28
CA ARG A 154 0.43 1.99 2.93
C ARG A 154 0.17 2.78 4.21
N VAL A 155 -1.10 3.00 4.51
CA VAL A 155 -1.56 3.56 5.79
C VAL A 155 -2.52 2.58 6.44
N ASN A 156 -2.21 2.11 7.65
CA ASN A 156 -3.14 1.33 8.44
C ASN A 156 -3.83 2.24 9.46
N ARG A 157 -5.15 2.35 9.34
CA ARG A 157 -6.02 3.15 10.21
C ARG A 157 -7.02 2.25 10.90
N ALA A 158 -6.90 2.10 12.20
CA ALA A 158 -7.79 1.26 13.01
C ALA A 158 -7.97 -0.18 12.45
N GLY A 159 -6.87 -0.78 11.94
CA GLY A 159 -6.89 -2.13 11.38
C GLY A 159 -7.20 -2.22 9.88
N VAL A 160 -7.62 -1.11 9.25
CA VAL A 160 -7.91 -1.04 7.81
C VAL A 160 -6.69 -0.54 7.06
N ASP A 161 -6.28 -1.27 6.02
CA ASP A 161 -5.21 -0.85 5.13
C ASP A 161 -5.73 0.05 4.00
N LEU A 162 -5.13 1.23 3.88
CA LEU A 162 -5.43 2.23 2.87
C LEU A 162 -4.22 2.40 1.94
N ILE A 163 -4.48 2.56 0.65
CA ILE A 163 -3.44 2.92 -0.32
C ILE A 163 -2.99 4.36 -0.05
N ALA A 164 -1.68 4.58 -0.02
CA ALA A 164 -1.10 5.89 0.24
C ALA A 164 -1.18 6.80 -1.00
N THR A 165 -2.39 7.21 -1.38
CA THR A 165 -2.60 8.17 -2.46
C THR A 165 -2.12 9.57 -2.06
N PRO A 166 -1.73 10.44 -3.02
CA PRO A 166 -1.22 11.78 -2.70
C PRO A 166 -2.19 12.66 -1.89
N ASP A 167 -3.48 12.48 -2.07
CA ASP A 167 -4.57 13.23 -1.43
C ASP A 167 -5.01 12.62 -0.09
N LEU A 168 -4.56 11.39 0.24
CA LEU A 168 -4.89 10.76 1.52
C LEU A 168 -4.38 11.61 2.68
N LYS A 169 -5.30 12.03 3.55
CA LYS A 169 -4.99 12.79 4.76
C LYS A 169 -4.62 11.85 5.90
N LEU A 170 -3.45 12.05 6.48
CA LEU A 170 -2.99 11.30 7.64
C LEU A 170 -3.70 11.77 8.93
N GLN A 171 -3.89 10.84 9.85
CA GLN A 171 -4.50 11.09 11.16
C GLN A 171 -3.57 10.61 12.28
N LEU A 172 -3.75 11.19 13.47
CA LEU A 172 -3.11 10.66 14.67
C LEU A 172 -3.53 9.22 14.90
N GLY A 173 -2.57 8.36 15.22
CA GLY A 173 -2.80 6.93 15.41
C GLY A 173 -2.67 6.09 14.13
N ASP A 174 -2.56 6.71 12.95
CA ASP A 174 -2.25 5.96 11.73
C ASP A 174 -0.88 5.28 11.84
N ARG A 175 -0.80 4.05 11.35
CA ARG A 175 0.47 3.35 11.13
C ARG A 175 0.81 3.39 9.66
N VAL A 176 1.84 4.15 9.30
CA VAL A 176 2.29 4.28 7.91
C VAL A 176 3.42 3.30 7.62
N THR A 177 3.38 2.66 6.46
CA THR A 177 4.50 1.88 5.93
C THR A 177 5.30 2.78 5.01
N VAL A 178 6.56 2.99 5.36
CA VAL A 178 7.49 3.90 4.67
C VAL A 178 8.60 3.08 4.02
N VAL A 179 8.98 3.45 2.80
CA VAL A 179 10.11 2.90 2.05
C VAL A 179 11.11 4.03 1.80
N GLY A 180 12.37 3.79 2.05
CA GLY A 180 13.44 4.76 1.85
C GLY A 180 14.81 4.17 2.17
N THR A 181 15.87 4.97 2.04
CA THR A 181 17.21 4.56 2.50
C THR A 181 17.26 4.55 4.02
N GLU A 182 18.20 3.80 4.59
CA GLU A 182 18.37 3.72 6.05
C GLU A 182 18.64 5.09 6.70
N LEU A 183 19.34 5.96 5.98
CA LEU A 183 19.63 7.32 6.46
C LEU A 183 18.42 8.26 6.38
N ALA A 184 17.42 7.93 5.58
CA ALA A 184 16.25 8.76 5.34
C ALA A 184 15.06 8.42 6.26
N ILE A 185 15.08 7.28 6.94
CA ILE A 185 14.04 6.77 7.83
C ILE A 185 14.55 6.71 9.27
#